data_86938828d14b16aefd7cd6f54144c14e
#
_entry.id   86938828d14b16aefd7cd6f54144c14e
#
_cell.length_a   1.000
_cell.length_b   1.000
_cell.length_c   1.000
_cell.angle_alpha   90.00
_cell.angle_beta   90.00
_cell.angle_gamma   90.00
#
_symmetry.space_group_name_H-M   'P 1'
#
loop_
_entity.id
_entity.type
_entity.pdbx_description
1 polymer ?
#
loop_
_entity_poly.entity_id
_entity_poly.type
_entity_poly.pdbx_seq_one_letter_code
_entity_poly.pdbx_strand_id
1 'polypeptide(L)'
;SWKNKTMSWAALLNKLSRSMETTETHAEYMKMSKEQQDKIKDIGGFVGGHLRDGRRKTGYVTARQLLTLDLDFPPAEFWDNIIDNLEIDNALAVYSTHKHTKAKPRYRLIMPLDREVTPDEYEAIARKIAEKIGIDYFDDSTFQPTRLMYWPSHSVDVEPFFQYYDAPFLAADSILAEYPDWTDTSYWPESSRMVGVRKRDADRQGDPLEKKGPLGAFCRTYSITEAIAKFLPDVYTPTAKEDRYTYAAGSTAAGLVVYDGDVFAYSNHSTDPAGGRLCNAFDLVRIHMFGHLDEGKEGKAVNQLPSQKAMYAFANEDPGVSLTLANDRKSQQVLDFEGVPLPDDIDDSWKTKLVRGENGDVKPLITNAVLILENEPALQGIRYNELNNGIEVKGKLPWPRPNKYWRDVDDAHLY
;
A
#
# COMPACT_ATOMS: atom_id res chain seq x y z
N SER A 1 -3.22 -8.57 22.84
CA SER A 1 -2.56 -7.26 23.01
C SER A 1 -1.11 -7.47 23.42
N TRP A 2 -0.21 -6.59 22.99
CA TRP A 2 1.20 -6.59 23.33
C TRP A 2 1.39 -5.92 24.69
N LYS A 3 2.44 -6.36 25.40
CA LYS A 3 2.81 -5.76 26.70
C LYS A 3 4.26 -5.28 26.64
N ASN A 4 4.50 -4.02 26.98
CA ASN A 4 5.85 -3.50 27.16
C ASN A 4 6.46 -4.14 28.40
N LYS A 5 7.68 -4.67 28.26
CA LYS A 5 8.46 -5.29 29.35
C LYS A 5 9.91 -4.87 29.24
N THR A 6 10.53 -4.55 30.33
CA THR A 6 11.97 -4.30 30.42
C THR A 6 12.72 -5.60 30.71
N MET A 7 13.85 -5.79 30.03
CA MET A 7 14.71 -6.96 30.18
C MET A 7 16.18 -6.53 30.00
N SER A 8 17.08 -7.05 30.81
CA SER A 8 18.51 -6.81 30.58
C SER A 8 19.01 -7.56 29.35
N TRP A 9 20.09 -7.06 28.73
CA TRP A 9 20.71 -7.73 27.58
C TRP A 9 21.07 -9.17 27.90
N ALA A 10 21.70 -9.45 29.04
CA ALA A 10 22.04 -10.80 29.49
C ALA A 10 20.81 -11.72 29.62
N ALA A 11 19.69 -11.20 30.14
CA ALA A 11 18.45 -11.99 30.22
C ALA A 11 17.86 -12.25 28.83
N LEU A 12 17.97 -11.33 27.88
CA LEU A 12 17.57 -11.53 26.50
C LEU A 12 18.46 -12.58 25.83
N LEU A 13 19.78 -12.52 25.96
CA LEU A 13 20.71 -13.52 25.45
C LEU A 13 20.37 -14.92 25.96
N ASN A 14 20.13 -15.07 27.27
CA ASN A 14 19.71 -16.35 27.86
C ASN A 14 18.39 -16.86 27.30
N LYS A 15 17.47 -15.97 26.90
CA LYS A 15 16.22 -16.36 26.27
C LYS A 15 16.41 -16.73 24.80
N LEU A 16 17.23 -16.02 24.06
CA LEU A 16 17.52 -16.29 22.65
C LEU A 16 18.36 -17.57 22.45
N SER A 17 19.18 -17.95 23.44
CA SER A 17 19.97 -19.18 23.37
C SER A 17 19.15 -20.45 23.53
N ARG A 18 17.88 -20.34 23.98
CA ARG A 18 17.00 -21.50 24.22
C ARG A 18 15.98 -21.60 23.08
N SER A 19 16.36 -22.36 22.05
CA SER A 19 15.45 -22.69 20.97
C SER A 19 14.46 -23.75 21.37
N MET A 20 13.18 -23.55 21.08
CA MET A 20 12.13 -24.55 21.36
C MET A 20 12.08 -25.56 20.22
N GLU A 21 12.29 -26.86 20.57
CA GLU A 21 12.10 -27.97 19.64
C GLU A 21 10.60 -28.23 19.44
N THR A 22 10.20 -28.40 18.19
CA THR A 22 8.84 -28.76 17.78
C THR A 22 8.81 -30.25 17.36
N THR A 23 7.64 -30.81 17.11
CA THR A 23 7.45 -32.25 16.91
C THR A 23 7.58 -32.73 15.48
N GLU A 24 7.43 -31.80 14.51
CA GLU A 24 7.52 -32.11 13.08
C GLU A 24 8.96 -32.07 12.57
N THR A 25 9.24 -32.77 11.50
CA THR A 25 10.48 -32.64 10.74
C THR A 25 10.45 -31.39 9.87
N HIS A 26 11.62 -30.85 9.48
CA HIS A 26 11.71 -29.72 8.56
C HIS A 26 11.03 -30.02 7.22
N ALA A 27 11.14 -31.25 6.72
CA ALA A 27 10.48 -31.64 5.46
C ALA A 27 8.94 -31.61 5.56
N GLU A 28 8.39 -32.01 6.69
CA GLU A 28 6.96 -31.94 6.99
C GLU A 28 6.52 -30.48 7.11
N TYR A 29 7.24 -29.66 7.89
CA TYR A 29 6.98 -28.26 8.06
C TYR A 29 6.92 -27.51 6.71
N MET A 30 7.86 -27.77 5.79
CA MET A 30 7.91 -27.13 4.48
C MET A 30 6.75 -27.50 3.54
N LYS A 31 6.08 -28.64 3.77
CA LYS A 31 4.89 -29.08 3.03
C LYS A 31 3.60 -28.52 3.58
N MET A 32 3.60 -27.97 4.79
CA MET A 32 2.43 -27.40 5.45
C MET A 32 1.97 -26.11 4.77
N SER A 33 0.69 -25.79 4.88
CA SER A 33 0.17 -24.49 4.50
C SER A 33 0.82 -23.36 5.32
N LYS A 34 0.83 -22.14 4.77
CA LYS A 34 1.38 -20.99 5.49
C LYS A 34 0.73 -20.79 6.87
N GLU A 35 -0.58 -21.01 6.97
CA GLU A 35 -1.32 -20.90 8.24
C GLU A 35 -0.84 -21.92 9.28
N GLN A 36 -0.59 -23.16 8.87
CA GLN A 36 -0.04 -24.21 9.74
C GLN A 36 1.38 -23.88 10.18
N GLN A 37 2.24 -23.45 9.24
CA GLN A 37 3.60 -23.02 9.55
C GLN A 37 3.60 -21.84 10.53
N ASP A 38 2.70 -20.87 10.36
CA ASP A 38 2.59 -19.71 11.23
C ASP A 38 2.17 -20.12 12.66
N LYS A 39 1.26 -21.07 12.81
CA LYS A 39 0.84 -21.60 14.12
C LYS A 39 1.99 -22.33 14.85
N ILE A 40 2.81 -23.10 14.15
CA ILE A 40 3.94 -23.84 14.76
C ILE A 40 5.04 -22.89 15.26
N LYS A 41 5.43 -21.91 14.43
CA LYS A 41 6.50 -20.97 14.80
C LYS A 41 6.05 -19.87 15.75
N ASP A 42 4.73 -19.66 15.94
CA ASP A 42 4.20 -18.62 16.82
C ASP A 42 4.19 -19.10 18.29
N ILE A 43 5.37 -19.24 18.82
CA ILE A 43 5.61 -19.45 20.26
C ILE A 43 5.74 -18.13 21.03
N GLY A 44 5.22 -17.04 20.44
CA GLY A 44 5.40 -15.66 20.89
C GLY A 44 6.62 -15.00 20.29
N GLY A 45 6.80 -13.72 20.61
CA GLY A 45 7.88 -12.92 20.03
C GLY A 45 7.99 -11.55 20.67
N PHE A 46 8.82 -10.70 20.09
CA PHE A 46 9.08 -9.35 20.59
C PHE A 46 9.25 -8.35 19.43
N VAL A 47 9.04 -7.08 19.77
CA VAL A 47 9.43 -5.93 18.95
C VAL A 47 10.41 -5.14 19.79
N GLY A 48 11.64 -5.06 19.47
CA GLY A 48 12.70 -4.48 20.32
C GLY A 48 12.51 -2.99 20.67
N GLY A 49 11.36 -2.61 21.22
CA GLY A 49 11.04 -1.23 21.55
C GLY A 49 9.67 -1.09 22.24
N HIS A 50 9.16 0.13 22.31
CA HIS A 50 7.94 0.52 23.01
C HIS A 50 6.74 0.61 22.05
N LEU A 51 5.62 0.00 22.43
CA LEU A 51 4.35 0.05 21.71
C LEU A 51 3.31 0.84 22.51
N ARG A 52 2.75 1.90 21.91
CA ARG A 52 1.62 2.63 22.48
C ARG A 52 0.35 1.75 22.44
N ASP A 53 -0.41 1.75 23.52
CA ASP A 53 -1.69 1.04 23.69
C ASP A 53 -1.60 -0.48 23.42
N GLY A 54 -0.40 -1.07 23.51
CA GLY A 54 -0.19 -2.49 23.22
C GLY A 54 -0.53 -2.90 21.78
N ARG A 55 -0.41 -1.97 20.83
CA ARG A 55 -0.71 -2.17 19.41
C ARG A 55 0.57 -2.23 18.59
N ARG A 56 0.77 -3.33 17.86
CA ARG A 56 1.85 -3.48 16.89
C ARG A 56 1.38 -3.03 15.51
N LYS A 57 1.36 -1.72 15.27
CA LYS A 57 0.89 -1.09 14.04
C LYS A 57 1.76 0.15 13.74
N THR A 58 1.86 0.54 12.48
CA THR A 58 2.46 1.81 12.05
C THR A 58 1.87 2.97 12.84
N GLY A 59 2.71 3.87 13.33
CA GLY A 59 2.33 4.99 14.19
C GLY A 59 2.12 4.64 15.68
N TYR A 60 2.21 3.35 16.06
CA TYR A 60 2.09 2.92 17.47
C TYR A 60 3.42 2.47 18.08
N VAL A 61 4.48 2.32 17.31
CA VAL A 61 5.84 2.17 17.83
C VAL A 61 6.34 3.56 18.20
N THR A 62 6.65 3.79 19.47
CA THR A 62 7.08 5.10 19.97
C THR A 62 8.59 5.22 20.09
N ALA A 63 9.27 4.10 20.34
CA ALA A 63 10.73 4.02 20.42
C ALA A 63 11.22 2.61 20.10
N ARG A 64 12.48 2.51 19.69
CA ARG A 64 13.20 1.25 19.51
C ARG A 64 14.49 1.29 20.32
N GLN A 65 14.83 0.16 20.94
CA GLN A 65 16.06 0.00 21.73
C GLN A 65 16.90 -1.19 21.30
N LEU A 66 16.34 -2.05 20.43
CA LEU A 66 17.04 -3.12 19.77
C LEU A 66 16.95 -2.95 18.25
N LEU A 67 18.06 -3.01 17.58
CA LEU A 67 18.11 -3.30 16.16
C LEU A 67 17.78 -4.78 15.96
N THR A 68 16.84 -5.09 15.08
CA THR A 68 16.39 -6.49 14.83
C THR A 68 16.25 -6.71 13.33
N LEU A 69 17.04 -7.62 12.76
CA LEU A 69 17.11 -7.86 11.33
C LEU A 69 16.92 -9.34 11.00
N ASP A 70 16.05 -9.63 10.01
CA ASP A 70 15.83 -10.98 9.46
C ASP A 70 16.77 -11.20 8.26
N LEU A 71 17.72 -12.14 8.38
CA LEU A 71 18.58 -12.60 7.28
C LEU A 71 17.94 -13.84 6.63
N ASP A 72 17.19 -13.59 5.55
CA ASP A 72 16.46 -14.63 4.83
C ASP A 72 17.22 -15.21 3.63
N PHE A 73 18.27 -14.52 3.16
CA PHE A 73 18.99 -14.84 1.93
C PHE A 73 20.52 -14.90 2.08
N PRO A 74 21.09 -15.23 3.27
CA PRO A 74 22.54 -15.31 3.39
C PRO A 74 23.06 -16.56 2.63
N PRO A 75 24.31 -16.53 2.11
CA PRO A 75 24.96 -17.73 1.58
C PRO A 75 25.18 -18.80 2.66
N ALA A 76 25.45 -20.05 2.24
CA ALA A 76 25.57 -21.16 3.18
C ALA A 76 26.72 -20.95 4.19
N GLU A 77 27.82 -20.37 3.73
CA GLU A 77 29.02 -20.08 4.54
C GLU A 77 28.97 -18.66 5.17
N PHE A 78 27.79 -18.05 5.25
CA PHE A 78 27.64 -16.66 5.71
C PHE A 78 28.34 -16.42 7.06
N TRP A 79 28.10 -17.34 8.02
CA TRP A 79 28.64 -17.14 9.35
C TRP A 79 30.16 -17.29 9.42
N ASP A 80 30.72 -18.27 8.72
CA ASP A 80 32.14 -18.58 8.74
C ASP A 80 32.99 -17.53 8.01
N ASN A 81 32.41 -16.86 7.00
CA ASN A 81 33.14 -15.94 6.13
C ASN A 81 32.88 -14.45 6.39
N ILE A 82 31.74 -14.11 6.92
CA ILE A 82 31.32 -12.69 7.02
C ILE A 82 31.58 -12.12 8.41
N ILE A 83 31.39 -12.87 9.46
CA ILE A 83 31.58 -12.37 10.82
C ILE A 83 33.03 -11.94 11.09
N ASP A 84 34.01 -12.66 10.61
CA ASP A 84 35.42 -12.30 10.76
C ASP A 84 35.81 -11.07 9.92
N ASN A 85 34.99 -10.70 8.95
CA ASN A 85 35.20 -9.54 8.07
C ASN A 85 34.21 -8.39 8.34
N LEU A 86 33.25 -8.54 9.27
CA LEU A 86 32.35 -7.47 9.65
C LEU A 86 33.14 -6.45 10.50
N GLU A 87 33.31 -5.23 9.95
CA GLU A 87 33.80 -4.07 10.71
C GLU A 87 32.76 -3.59 11.74
N ILE A 88 32.17 -4.51 12.52
CA ILE A 88 31.14 -4.22 13.51
C ILE A 88 31.64 -4.74 14.87
N ASP A 89 32.29 -3.85 15.62
CA ASP A 89 32.80 -4.11 16.96
C ASP A 89 31.75 -3.86 18.06
N ASN A 90 30.51 -4.30 17.85
CA ASN A 90 29.41 -4.01 18.76
C ASN A 90 28.76 -5.30 19.28
N ALA A 91 28.11 -5.21 20.43
CA ALA A 91 27.33 -6.30 21.00
C ALA A 91 26.26 -6.76 20.01
N LEU A 92 26.22 -8.05 19.76
CA LEU A 92 25.22 -8.66 18.88
C LEU A 92 24.87 -10.07 19.32
N ALA A 93 23.67 -10.52 18.95
CA ALA A 93 23.26 -11.91 19.05
C ALA A 93 22.65 -12.33 17.71
N VAL A 94 22.94 -13.58 17.33
CA VAL A 94 22.37 -14.19 16.13
C VAL A 94 21.74 -15.52 16.52
N TYR A 95 20.53 -15.78 16.03
CA TYR A 95 19.87 -17.06 16.20
C TYR A 95 19.13 -17.49 14.93
N SER A 96 19.00 -18.81 14.75
CA SER A 96 18.32 -19.38 13.60
C SER A 96 16.80 -19.24 13.69
N THR A 97 16.17 -19.01 12.54
CA THR A 97 14.70 -19.05 12.43
C THR A 97 14.20 -20.47 12.24
N HIS A 98 12.91 -20.73 12.40
CA HIS A 98 12.30 -22.06 12.24
C HIS A 98 12.54 -22.71 10.86
N LYS A 99 12.76 -21.91 9.81
CA LYS A 99 13.06 -22.38 8.44
C LYS A 99 14.55 -22.60 8.16
N HIS A 100 15.39 -22.40 9.15
CA HIS A 100 16.82 -22.56 9.00
C HIS A 100 17.21 -24.00 8.71
N THR A 101 18.19 -24.17 7.80
CA THR A 101 18.98 -25.40 7.64
C THR A 101 20.42 -25.01 7.31
N LYS A 102 21.40 -25.93 7.53
CA LYS A 102 22.80 -25.66 7.15
C LYS A 102 22.97 -25.33 5.68
N ALA A 103 22.19 -25.95 4.78
CA ALA A 103 22.23 -25.69 3.34
C ALA A 103 21.52 -24.39 2.92
N LYS A 104 20.55 -23.94 3.71
CA LYS A 104 19.79 -22.69 3.48
C LYS A 104 19.65 -21.96 4.81
N PRO A 105 20.70 -21.28 5.25
CA PRO A 105 20.68 -20.60 6.53
C PRO A 105 19.68 -19.46 6.55
N ARG A 106 19.04 -19.27 7.70
CA ARG A 106 18.14 -18.16 7.99
C ARG A 106 18.35 -17.74 9.43
N TYR A 107 18.70 -16.50 9.61
CA TYR A 107 19.08 -15.96 10.90
C TYR A 107 18.29 -14.73 11.28
N ARG A 108 18.32 -14.40 12.57
CA ARG A 108 17.95 -13.09 13.10
C ARG A 108 19.14 -12.50 13.82
N LEU A 109 19.48 -11.29 13.41
CA LEU A 109 20.50 -10.48 14.02
C LEU A 109 19.85 -9.48 14.97
N ILE A 110 20.30 -9.44 16.23
CA ILE A 110 19.82 -8.53 17.27
C ILE A 110 21.02 -7.76 17.81
N MET A 111 20.92 -6.43 17.81
CA MET A 111 21.95 -5.56 18.39
C MET A 111 21.30 -4.58 19.37
N PRO A 112 21.80 -4.46 20.61
CA PRO A 112 21.31 -3.44 21.53
C PRO A 112 21.84 -2.08 21.13
N LEU A 113 20.97 -1.06 21.18
CA LEU A 113 21.32 0.34 20.95
C LEU A 113 21.72 0.99 22.27
N ASP A 114 22.65 1.94 22.22
CA ASP A 114 23.14 2.69 23.39
C ASP A 114 22.08 3.64 23.95
N ARG A 115 21.11 4.04 23.14
CA ARG A 115 19.94 4.84 23.51
C ARG A 115 18.66 4.36 22.83
N GLU A 116 17.52 4.82 23.31
CA GLU A 116 16.28 4.72 22.56
C GLU A 116 16.33 5.60 21.31
N VAL A 117 15.81 5.10 20.22
CA VAL A 117 15.71 5.80 18.91
C VAL A 117 14.26 5.87 18.45
N THR A 118 13.95 6.90 17.69
CA THR A 118 12.64 7.04 17.05
C THR A 118 12.45 5.98 15.95
N PRO A 119 11.23 5.72 15.49
CA PRO A 119 10.97 4.79 14.37
C PRO A 119 11.76 5.14 13.11
N ASP A 120 11.92 6.41 12.77
CA ASP A 120 12.64 6.84 11.58
C ASP A 120 14.15 6.68 11.73
N GLU A 121 14.73 7.07 12.89
CA GLU A 121 16.13 6.77 13.22
C GLU A 121 16.41 5.25 13.14
N TYR A 122 15.49 4.44 13.68
CA TYR A 122 15.62 2.98 13.64
C TYR A 122 15.74 2.48 12.20
N GLU A 123 14.89 2.94 11.29
CA GLU A 123 14.93 2.48 9.89
C GLU A 123 16.23 2.90 9.21
N ALA A 124 16.70 4.14 9.43
CA ALA A 124 17.99 4.62 8.91
C ALA A 124 19.15 3.76 9.44
N ILE A 125 19.22 3.51 10.75
CA ILE A 125 20.26 2.68 11.38
C ILE A 125 20.21 1.25 10.85
N ALA A 126 19.00 0.67 10.75
CA ALA A 126 18.79 -0.70 10.27
C ALA A 126 19.29 -0.89 8.83
N ARG A 127 18.99 0.06 7.94
CA ARG A 127 19.45 0.05 6.54
C ARG A 127 20.97 0.23 6.44
N LYS A 128 21.56 1.12 7.24
CA LYS A 128 23.01 1.36 7.24
C LYS A 128 23.79 0.12 7.73
N ILE A 129 23.34 -0.51 8.81
CA ILE A 129 23.93 -1.77 9.26
C ILE A 129 23.74 -2.88 8.24
N ALA A 130 22.58 -2.99 7.63
CA ALA A 130 22.34 -3.97 6.57
C ALA A 130 23.22 -3.72 5.33
N GLU A 131 23.49 -2.47 4.96
CA GLU A 131 24.43 -2.10 3.90
C GLU A 131 25.83 -2.63 4.18
N LYS A 132 26.34 -2.42 5.42
CA LYS A 132 27.67 -2.89 5.84
C LYS A 132 27.80 -4.40 5.79
N ILE A 133 26.72 -5.13 6.08
CA ILE A 133 26.70 -6.60 6.06
C ILE A 133 26.48 -7.16 4.65
N GLY A 134 25.72 -6.45 3.83
CA GLY A 134 25.20 -6.85 2.53
C GLY A 134 23.67 -6.84 2.54
N ILE A 135 23.09 -5.71 2.14
CA ILE A 135 21.65 -5.45 2.28
C ILE A 135 20.78 -6.49 1.57
N ASP A 136 21.29 -7.14 0.53
CA ASP A 136 20.58 -8.17 -0.22
C ASP A 136 20.41 -9.49 0.55
N TYR A 137 21.08 -9.68 1.68
CA TYR A 137 20.88 -10.86 2.54
C TYR A 137 19.64 -10.75 3.43
N PHE A 138 19.08 -9.55 3.59
CA PHE A 138 17.97 -9.27 4.51
C PHE A 138 16.60 -9.28 3.82
N ASP A 139 15.57 -9.64 4.56
CA ASP A 139 14.17 -9.39 4.16
C ASP A 139 13.90 -7.88 4.24
N ASP A 140 13.44 -7.26 3.15
CA ASP A 140 13.20 -5.82 3.06
C ASP A 140 12.18 -5.32 4.09
N SER A 141 11.26 -6.18 4.53
CA SER A 141 10.30 -5.82 5.58
C SER A 141 10.93 -5.74 6.98
N THR A 142 12.19 -6.18 7.15
CA THR A 142 12.88 -6.13 8.44
C THR A 142 13.19 -4.72 8.91
N PHE A 143 13.29 -3.76 7.98
CA PHE A 143 13.56 -2.35 8.30
C PHE A 143 12.37 -1.64 8.94
N GLN A 144 11.17 -2.21 8.88
CA GLN A 144 9.98 -1.62 9.48
C GLN A 144 10.07 -1.64 11.01
N PRO A 145 9.84 -0.52 11.71
CA PRO A 145 9.88 -0.44 13.17
C PRO A 145 8.92 -1.40 13.87
N THR A 146 7.86 -1.82 13.19
CA THR A 146 6.84 -2.76 13.69
C THR A 146 7.21 -4.23 13.53
N ARG A 147 8.39 -4.55 12.99
CA ARG A 147 8.76 -5.93 12.68
C ARG A 147 8.73 -6.82 13.91
N LEU A 148 8.03 -7.94 13.81
CA LEU A 148 7.96 -8.97 14.83
C LEU A 148 9.13 -9.95 14.69
N MET A 149 9.84 -10.17 15.78
CA MET A 149 10.81 -11.26 15.93
C MET A 149 10.18 -12.37 16.77
N TYR A 150 9.94 -13.53 16.17
CA TYR A 150 9.52 -14.72 16.92
C TYR A 150 10.67 -15.24 17.79
N TRP A 151 10.34 -15.77 18.96
CA TRP A 151 11.32 -16.50 19.76
C TRP A 151 11.90 -17.66 18.95
N PRO A 152 13.14 -18.10 19.25
CA PRO A 152 13.77 -19.18 18.50
C PRO A 152 13.03 -20.50 18.66
N SER A 153 12.78 -21.17 17.55
CA SER A 153 12.22 -22.52 17.49
C SER A 153 12.80 -23.28 16.29
N HIS A 154 12.81 -24.62 16.36
CA HIS A 154 13.35 -25.48 15.30
C HIS A 154 12.59 -26.82 15.24
N SER A 155 12.56 -27.42 14.05
CA SER A 155 12.04 -28.76 13.83
C SER A 155 12.95 -29.83 14.49
N VAL A 156 12.41 -30.99 14.88
CA VAL A 156 13.09 -32.02 15.62
C VAL A 156 14.39 -32.56 14.97
N ASP A 157 14.49 -32.45 13.65
CA ASP A 157 15.64 -32.88 12.83
C ASP A 157 16.62 -31.77 12.46
N VAL A 158 16.45 -30.54 13.00
CA VAL A 158 17.28 -29.39 12.71
C VAL A 158 18.07 -29.00 13.95
N GLU A 159 19.37 -28.80 13.80
CA GLU A 159 20.21 -28.22 14.84
C GLU A 159 20.04 -26.69 14.86
N PRO A 160 19.60 -26.09 15.98
CA PRO A 160 19.45 -24.66 16.07
C PRO A 160 20.82 -23.98 16.19
N PHE A 161 20.90 -22.74 15.65
CA PHE A 161 22.10 -21.92 15.73
C PHE A 161 21.88 -20.75 16.69
N PHE A 162 22.87 -20.50 17.55
CA PHE A 162 22.93 -19.32 18.41
C PHE A 162 24.38 -18.93 18.66
N GLN A 163 24.70 -17.67 18.42
CA GLN A 163 25.98 -17.06 18.84
C GLN A 163 25.75 -15.61 19.28
N TYR A 164 26.68 -15.07 20.09
CA TYR A 164 26.66 -13.68 20.50
C TYR A 164 28.10 -13.17 20.72
N TYR A 165 28.26 -11.86 20.60
CA TYR A 165 29.48 -11.14 20.92
C TYR A 165 29.19 -10.18 22.05
N ASP A 166 30.06 -10.17 23.06
CA ASP A 166 30.01 -9.23 24.18
C ASP A 166 30.94 -8.06 23.87
N ALA A 167 30.36 -6.91 23.58
CA ALA A 167 31.02 -5.70 23.16
C ALA A 167 30.17 -4.48 23.56
N PRO A 168 30.62 -3.23 23.35
CA PRO A 168 29.78 -2.07 23.56
C PRO A 168 28.50 -2.12 22.71
N PHE A 169 27.41 -1.52 23.23
CA PHE A 169 26.17 -1.37 22.48
C PHE A 169 26.39 -0.50 21.24
N LEU A 170 25.57 -0.70 20.23
CA LEU A 170 25.67 0.05 18.98
C LEU A 170 25.33 1.53 19.22
N ALA A 171 26.30 2.40 18.96
CA ALA A 171 26.16 3.82 19.12
C ALA A 171 25.27 4.39 18.00
N ALA A 172 24.02 4.68 18.32
CA ALA A 172 22.99 5.12 17.36
C ALA A 172 23.43 6.39 16.60
N ASP A 173 23.94 7.38 17.32
CA ASP A 173 24.36 8.66 16.72
C ASP A 173 25.57 8.50 15.78
N SER A 174 26.45 7.55 16.07
CA SER A 174 27.60 7.29 15.20
C SER A 174 27.17 6.72 13.86
N ILE A 175 26.18 5.82 13.85
CA ILE A 175 25.65 5.25 12.60
C ILE A 175 24.87 6.29 11.81
N LEU A 176 24.05 7.12 12.48
CA LEU A 176 23.32 8.21 11.82
C LEU A 176 24.27 9.25 11.21
N ALA A 177 25.40 9.52 11.84
CA ALA A 177 26.42 10.44 11.33
C ALA A 177 27.17 9.94 10.08
N GLU A 178 27.06 8.66 9.74
CA GLU A 178 27.63 8.13 8.48
C GLU A 178 26.83 8.56 7.24
N TYR A 179 25.58 9.05 7.41
CA TYR A 179 24.82 9.63 6.32
C TYR A 179 25.20 11.09 6.11
N PRO A 180 25.18 11.61 4.86
CA PRO A 180 25.27 13.06 4.62
C PRO A 180 24.14 13.82 5.33
N ASP A 181 22.95 13.23 5.30
CA ASP A 181 21.76 13.65 6.04
C ASP A 181 20.85 12.40 6.19
N TRP A 182 20.79 11.83 7.39
CA TRP A 182 19.98 10.64 7.63
C TRP A 182 18.47 10.94 7.57
N THR A 183 18.06 12.19 7.69
CA THR A 183 16.64 12.58 7.59
C THR A 183 16.15 12.60 6.17
N ASP A 184 17.02 12.75 5.18
CA ASP A 184 16.69 12.60 3.75
C ASP A 184 16.79 11.12 3.35
N THR A 185 15.63 10.48 3.20
CA THR A 185 15.53 9.05 2.86
C THR A 185 16.14 8.69 1.50
N SER A 186 16.48 9.67 0.66
CA SER A 186 17.15 9.40 -0.62
C SER A 186 18.58 8.88 -0.46
N TYR A 187 19.17 9.06 0.73
CA TYR A 187 20.48 8.49 1.09
C TYR A 187 20.36 7.10 1.72
N TRP A 188 19.14 6.61 1.98
CA TRP A 188 18.97 5.32 2.61
C TRP A 188 19.26 4.18 1.64
N PRO A 189 20.08 3.19 2.02
CA PRO A 189 20.34 2.03 1.20
C PRO A 189 19.07 1.22 0.91
N GLU A 190 18.95 0.72 -0.32
CA GLU A 190 17.88 -0.17 -0.74
C GLU A 190 18.46 -1.47 -1.30
N SER A 191 17.78 -2.60 -1.08
CA SER A 191 18.17 -3.86 -1.71
C SER A 191 17.88 -3.87 -3.21
N SER A 192 18.65 -4.66 -3.96
CA SER A 192 18.42 -4.86 -5.40
C SER A 192 17.02 -5.43 -5.71
N ARG A 193 16.41 -6.12 -4.73
CA ARG A 193 15.06 -6.69 -4.86
C ARG A 193 13.94 -5.67 -4.81
N MET A 194 14.16 -4.49 -4.19
CA MET A 194 13.10 -3.48 -4.03
C MET A 194 12.57 -2.98 -5.37
N VAL A 195 13.43 -2.85 -6.37
CA VAL A 195 13.00 -2.53 -7.75
C VAL A 195 12.05 -3.61 -8.27
N GLY A 196 12.43 -4.88 -8.08
CA GLY A 196 11.59 -6.01 -8.49
C GLY A 196 10.31 -6.17 -7.67
N VAL A 197 10.30 -5.78 -6.39
CA VAL A 197 9.09 -5.77 -5.55
C VAL A 197 8.12 -4.72 -6.04
N ARG A 198 8.59 -3.48 -6.24
CA ARG A 198 7.77 -2.38 -6.77
C ARG A 198 7.16 -2.73 -8.12
N LYS A 199 7.96 -3.32 -9.03
CA LYS A 199 7.47 -3.79 -10.33
C LYS A 199 6.40 -4.86 -10.19
N ARG A 200 6.60 -5.88 -9.35
CA ARG A 200 5.58 -6.93 -9.11
C ARG A 200 4.30 -6.38 -8.47
N ASP A 201 4.42 -5.39 -7.58
CA ASP A 201 3.25 -4.75 -6.97
C ASP A 201 2.50 -3.90 -7.99
N ALA A 202 3.20 -3.21 -8.89
CA ALA A 202 2.58 -2.52 -10.03
C ALA A 202 1.89 -3.52 -10.97
N ASP A 203 2.56 -4.61 -11.36
CA ASP A 203 1.98 -5.67 -12.20
C ASP A 203 0.74 -6.31 -11.55
N ARG A 204 0.76 -6.52 -10.21
CA ARG A 204 -0.38 -7.05 -9.46
C ARG A 204 -1.55 -6.07 -9.39
N GLN A 205 -1.28 -4.79 -9.24
CA GLN A 205 -2.33 -3.78 -9.27
C GLN A 205 -2.91 -3.60 -10.67
N GLY A 206 -2.11 -3.86 -11.71
CA GLY A 206 -2.40 -3.50 -13.08
C GLY A 206 -2.40 -1.99 -13.28
N ASP A 207 -2.43 -1.54 -14.53
CA ASP A 207 -2.45 -0.12 -14.85
C ASP A 207 -3.71 0.55 -14.29
N PRO A 208 -3.60 1.49 -13.34
CA PRO A 208 -4.76 2.18 -12.78
C PRO A 208 -5.48 3.04 -13.82
N LEU A 209 -4.80 3.45 -14.90
CA LEU A 209 -5.39 4.24 -15.98
C LEU A 209 -6.34 3.40 -16.86
N GLU A 210 -6.11 2.09 -16.95
CA GLU A 210 -6.98 1.16 -17.70
C GLU A 210 -8.17 0.64 -16.88
N LYS A 211 -8.21 0.90 -15.58
CA LYS A 211 -9.30 0.44 -14.72
C LYS A 211 -10.61 1.16 -15.05
N LYS A 212 -11.71 0.39 -15.01
CA LYS A 212 -13.04 0.92 -15.19
C LYS A 212 -13.60 1.56 -13.91
N GLY A 213 -14.62 2.38 -14.07
CA GLY A 213 -15.33 3.01 -12.96
C GLY A 213 -14.57 4.14 -12.26
N PRO A 214 -15.01 4.55 -11.06
CA PRO A 214 -14.49 5.75 -10.40
C PRO A 214 -13.01 5.71 -10.07
N LEU A 215 -12.44 4.53 -9.78
CA LEU A 215 -11.00 4.39 -9.53
C LEU A 215 -10.19 4.78 -10.77
N GLY A 216 -10.48 4.15 -11.92
CA GLY A 216 -9.76 4.46 -13.15
C GLY A 216 -9.99 5.89 -13.62
N ALA A 217 -11.24 6.37 -13.54
CA ALA A 217 -11.56 7.75 -13.90
C ALA A 217 -10.80 8.75 -13.02
N PHE A 218 -10.69 8.50 -11.70
CA PHE A 218 -9.91 9.33 -10.79
C PHE A 218 -8.43 9.38 -11.19
N CYS A 219 -7.81 8.21 -11.46
CA CYS A 219 -6.41 8.14 -11.86
C CYS A 219 -6.14 8.74 -13.25
N ARG A 220 -7.11 8.74 -14.16
CA ARG A 220 -6.99 9.45 -15.46
C ARG A 220 -7.22 10.94 -15.34
N THR A 221 -7.98 11.37 -14.33
CA THR A 221 -8.25 12.80 -14.07
C THR A 221 -7.12 13.46 -13.29
N TYR A 222 -6.49 12.73 -12.37
CA TYR A 222 -5.45 13.22 -11.47
C TYR A 222 -4.27 12.26 -11.46
N SER A 223 -3.10 12.75 -11.85
CA SER A 223 -1.82 12.10 -11.56
C SER A 223 -1.53 12.11 -10.05
N ILE A 224 -0.48 11.45 -9.61
CA ILE A 224 -0.05 11.48 -8.19
C ILE A 224 0.22 12.92 -7.74
N THR A 225 0.98 13.68 -8.53
CA THR A 225 1.37 15.05 -8.18
C THR A 225 0.18 16.00 -8.16
N GLU A 226 -0.76 15.87 -9.10
CA GLU A 226 -2.00 16.64 -9.12
C GLU A 226 -2.93 16.28 -7.95
N ALA A 227 -3.03 14.99 -7.62
CA ALA A 227 -3.82 14.52 -6.48
C ALA A 227 -3.24 15.03 -5.14
N ILE A 228 -1.91 15.03 -4.98
CA ILE A 228 -1.24 15.63 -3.82
C ILE A 228 -1.56 17.12 -3.74
N ALA A 229 -1.35 17.87 -4.83
CA ALA A 229 -1.55 19.31 -4.83
C ALA A 229 -3.00 19.70 -4.53
N LYS A 230 -3.98 18.94 -5.02
CA LYS A 230 -5.41 19.27 -4.88
C LYS A 230 -6.00 18.78 -3.55
N PHE A 231 -5.69 17.54 -3.14
CA PHE A 231 -6.39 16.88 -2.04
C PHE A 231 -5.54 16.67 -0.78
N LEU A 232 -4.21 16.74 -0.90
CA LEU A 232 -3.27 16.45 0.18
C LEU A 232 -2.20 17.56 0.37
N PRO A 233 -2.52 18.87 0.19
CA PRO A 233 -1.53 19.94 0.22
C PRO A 233 -0.85 20.09 1.58
N ASP A 234 -1.54 19.74 2.67
CA ASP A 234 -1.01 19.80 4.04
C ASP A 234 -0.37 18.47 4.48
N VAL A 235 -0.45 17.42 3.65
CA VAL A 235 0.08 16.09 3.95
C VAL A 235 1.47 15.90 3.37
N TYR A 236 1.69 16.38 2.16
CA TYR A 236 2.95 16.22 1.45
C TYR A 236 3.47 17.56 0.94
N THR A 237 4.73 17.84 1.22
CA THR A 237 5.43 19.01 0.68
C THR A 237 6.44 18.59 -0.38
N PRO A 238 6.49 19.27 -1.54
CA PRO A 238 7.47 18.97 -2.58
C PRO A 238 8.90 19.24 -2.07
N THR A 239 9.87 18.52 -2.62
CA THR A 239 11.29 18.72 -2.35
C THR A 239 12.00 19.34 -3.56
N ALA A 240 13.29 19.65 -3.42
CA ALA A 240 14.10 20.09 -4.55
C ALA A 240 14.33 19.00 -5.61
N LYS A 241 14.01 17.74 -5.31
CA LYS A 241 14.05 16.60 -6.23
C LYS A 241 12.65 16.43 -6.83
N GLU A 242 12.55 16.43 -8.16
CA GLU A 242 11.26 16.46 -8.89
C GLU A 242 10.29 15.33 -8.50
N ASP A 243 10.81 14.13 -8.26
CA ASP A 243 9.97 12.95 -8.01
C ASP A 243 9.78 12.64 -6.53
N ARG A 244 10.09 13.59 -5.62
CA ARG A 244 10.07 13.32 -4.17
C ARG A 244 9.30 14.36 -3.38
N TYR A 245 8.58 13.83 -2.39
CA TYR A 245 7.79 14.63 -1.43
C TYR A 245 8.15 14.23 0.00
N THR A 246 8.01 15.19 0.90
CA THR A 246 8.16 14.99 2.33
C THR A 246 6.78 14.84 2.98
N TYR A 247 6.58 13.81 3.78
CA TYR A 247 5.40 13.67 4.63
C TYR A 247 5.48 14.68 5.78
N ALA A 248 4.55 15.63 5.85
CA ALA A 248 4.63 16.79 6.74
C ALA A 248 4.58 16.42 8.23
N ALA A 249 3.91 15.33 8.61
CA ALA A 249 3.85 14.86 9.99
C ALA A 249 4.98 13.88 10.36
N GLY A 250 5.91 13.59 9.44
CA GLY A 250 7.07 12.74 9.65
C GLY A 250 8.29 13.53 10.13
N SER A 251 9.31 12.82 10.60
CA SER A 251 10.61 13.39 10.99
C SER A 251 11.69 13.24 9.91
N THR A 252 11.35 12.64 8.76
CA THR A 252 12.24 12.44 7.62
C THR A 252 11.77 13.20 6.40
N ALA A 253 12.68 13.49 5.47
CA ALA A 253 12.41 14.22 4.23
C ALA A 253 12.47 13.28 3.01
N ALA A 254 11.88 13.72 1.89
CA ALA A 254 11.98 13.10 0.57
C ALA A 254 11.57 11.61 0.50
N GLY A 255 10.73 11.13 1.43
CA GLY A 255 10.39 9.72 1.58
C GLY A 255 9.30 9.22 0.64
N LEU A 256 8.39 10.06 0.18
CA LEU A 256 7.45 9.69 -0.88
C LEU A 256 8.15 9.85 -2.22
N VAL A 257 8.19 8.79 -2.99
CA VAL A 257 8.79 8.75 -4.34
C VAL A 257 7.70 8.48 -5.36
N VAL A 258 7.66 9.27 -6.41
CA VAL A 258 6.73 9.14 -7.54
C VAL A 258 7.40 8.33 -8.66
N TYR A 259 6.68 7.42 -9.29
CA TYR A 259 7.18 6.48 -10.28
C TYR A 259 6.28 6.40 -11.52
N ASP A 260 6.85 5.82 -12.58
CA ASP A 260 6.15 5.42 -13.81
C ASP A 260 5.35 6.57 -14.46
N GLY A 261 6.01 7.72 -14.60
CA GLY A 261 5.37 8.87 -15.27
C GLY A 261 4.20 9.45 -14.47
N ASP A 262 4.33 9.51 -13.14
CA ASP A 262 3.34 10.10 -12.23
C ASP A 262 2.07 9.25 -11.99
N VAL A 263 2.19 7.92 -12.17
CA VAL A 263 1.07 6.97 -12.02
C VAL A 263 1.06 6.33 -10.64
N PHE A 264 2.25 6.05 -10.08
CA PHE A 264 2.40 5.40 -8.78
C PHE A 264 3.27 6.22 -7.83
N ALA A 265 3.00 6.09 -6.54
CA ALA A 265 3.84 6.59 -5.47
C ALA A 265 4.14 5.50 -4.44
N TYR A 266 5.33 5.56 -3.85
CA TYR A 266 5.73 4.70 -2.73
C TYR A 266 6.34 5.55 -1.62
N SER A 267 5.84 5.40 -0.40
CA SER A 267 6.35 6.13 0.75
C SER A 267 7.30 5.26 1.58
N ASN A 268 8.51 5.78 1.78
CA ASN A 268 9.52 5.24 2.69
C ASN A 268 9.43 5.84 4.11
N HIS A 269 8.48 6.72 4.37
CA HIS A 269 8.26 7.24 5.71
C HIS A 269 7.59 6.19 6.61
N SER A 270 8.23 5.84 7.71
CA SER A 270 7.73 4.80 8.62
C SER A 270 6.48 5.23 9.41
N THR A 271 6.23 6.54 9.51
CA THR A 271 5.06 7.11 10.19
C THR A 271 3.91 7.48 9.25
N ASP A 272 4.17 7.48 7.94
CA ASP A 272 3.17 7.75 6.92
C ASP A 272 2.13 6.60 6.86
N PRO A 273 0.82 6.88 6.95
CA PRO A 273 -0.23 5.87 6.73
C PRO A 273 -0.11 5.10 5.41
N ALA A 274 0.45 5.72 4.35
CA ALA A 274 0.74 5.10 3.06
C ALA A 274 2.11 4.37 3.03
N GLY A 275 2.89 4.44 4.12
CA GLY A 275 4.24 3.89 4.20
C GLY A 275 4.33 2.40 3.84
N GLY A 276 5.35 2.03 3.07
CA GLY A 276 5.61 0.67 2.64
C GLY A 276 4.60 0.09 1.64
N ARG A 277 3.83 0.94 0.95
CA ARG A 277 2.82 0.54 -0.04
C ARG A 277 3.01 1.29 -1.35
N LEU A 278 2.85 0.57 -2.46
CA LEU A 278 2.73 1.19 -3.77
C LEU A 278 1.29 1.65 -3.96
N CYS A 279 1.08 2.95 -4.10
CA CYS A 279 -0.23 3.59 -4.22
C CYS A 279 -0.38 4.26 -5.58
N ASN A 280 -1.53 4.10 -6.22
CA ASN A 280 -1.99 5.01 -7.27
C ASN A 280 -2.63 6.27 -6.64
N ALA A 281 -3.02 7.26 -7.44
CA ALA A 281 -3.59 8.52 -6.95
C ALA A 281 -4.87 8.30 -6.11
N PHE A 282 -5.75 7.40 -6.53
CA PHE A 282 -6.97 7.06 -5.79
C PHE A 282 -6.66 6.47 -4.41
N ASP A 283 -5.73 5.51 -4.33
CA ASP A 283 -5.36 4.85 -3.07
C ASP A 283 -4.63 5.80 -2.13
N LEU A 284 -3.76 6.67 -2.64
CA LEU A 284 -3.04 7.65 -1.84
C LEU A 284 -4.01 8.61 -1.14
N VAL A 285 -4.96 9.18 -1.90
CA VAL A 285 -6.00 10.07 -1.36
C VAL A 285 -6.91 9.33 -0.39
N ARG A 286 -7.34 8.10 -0.73
CA ARG A 286 -8.17 7.25 0.14
C ARG A 286 -7.53 7.01 1.51
N ILE A 287 -6.26 6.65 1.53
CA ILE A 287 -5.56 6.32 2.78
C ILE A 287 -5.49 7.53 3.71
N HIS A 288 -5.18 8.70 3.18
CA HIS A 288 -5.03 9.91 4.00
C HIS A 288 -6.34 10.54 4.41
N MET A 289 -7.32 10.63 3.51
CA MET A 289 -8.60 11.27 3.82
C MET A 289 -9.55 10.34 4.61
N PHE A 290 -9.58 9.06 4.28
CA PHE A 290 -10.60 8.12 4.76
C PHE A 290 -10.04 6.93 5.54
N GLY A 291 -8.72 6.76 5.61
CA GLY A 291 -8.09 5.61 6.27
C GLY A 291 -8.47 5.44 7.75
N HIS A 292 -8.83 6.53 8.44
CA HIS A 292 -9.31 6.50 9.82
C HIS A 292 -10.61 5.70 9.98
N LEU A 293 -11.43 5.56 8.93
CA LEU A 293 -12.67 4.76 8.95
C LEU A 293 -12.41 3.25 9.01
N ASP A 294 -11.20 2.82 8.71
CA ASP A 294 -10.81 1.41 8.68
C ASP A 294 -10.31 0.89 10.02
N GLU A 295 -10.35 1.71 11.07
CA GLU A 295 -9.90 1.31 12.39
C GLU A 295 -10.72 0.11 12.91
N GLY A 296 -9.99 -0.95 13.36
CA GLY A 296 -10.61 -2.21 13.80
C GLY A 296 -11.10 -3.12 12.66
N LYS A 297 -10.72 -2.83 11.41
CA LYS A 297 -11.06 -3.64 10.23
C LYS A 297 -9.83 -4.33 9.61
N GLU A 298 -8.77 -4.49 10.39
CA GLU A 298 -7.53 -5.14 9.95
C GLU A 298 -7.81 -6.56 9.41
N GLY A 299 -7.19 -6.89 8.27
CA GLY A 299 -7.35 -8.21 7.62
C GLY A 299 -8.51 -8.32 6.63
N LYS A 300 -9.36 -7.29 6.48
CA LYS A 300 -10.35 -7.27 5.41
C LYS A 300 -9.71 -6.92 4.07
N ALA A 301 -10.30 -7.44 2.99
CA ALA A 301 -9.93 -7.05 1.64
C ALA A 301 -10.25 -5.56 1.41
N VAL A 302 -9.42 -4.86 0.60
CA VAL A 302 -9.53 -3.41 0.37
C VAL A 302 -10.93 -3.00 -0.09
N ASN A 303 -11.56 -3.79 -0.98
CA ASN A 303 -12.92 -3.54 -1.48
C ASN A 303 -14.03 -3.64 -0.42
N GLN A 304 -13.71 -4.17 0.76
CA GLN A 304 -14.63 -4.29 1.91
C GLN A 304 -14.40 -3.22 2.98
N LEU A 305 -13.41 -2.35 2.77
CA LEU A 305 -13.05 -1.31 3.74
C LEU A 305 -14.02 -0.11 3.64
N PRO A 306 -14.42 0.48 4.78
CA PRO A 306 -15.21 1.72 4.79
C PRO A 306 -14.55 2.87 4.04
N SER A 307 -13.22 2.99 4.12
CA SER A 307 -12.45 4.01 3.37
C SER A 307 -12.64 3.89 1.87
N GLN A 308 -12.73 2.67 1.35
CA GLN A 308 -12.94 2.42 -0.08
C GLN A 308 -14.30 2.95 -0.55
N LYS A 309 -15.35 2.68 0.24
CA LYS A 309 -16.69 3.18 -0.04
C LYS A 309 -16.75 4.71 0.02
N ALA A 310 -16.14 5.31 1.03
CA ALA A 310 -16.07 6.76 1.17
C ALA A 310 -15.32 7.41 0.00
N MET A 311 -14.21 6.81 -0.43
CA MET A 311 -13.43 7.31 -1.57
C MET A 311 -14.19 7.17 -2.90
N TYR A 312 -14.98 6.12 -3.10
CA TYR A 312 -15.84 6.02 -4.29
C TYR A 312 -16.90 7.12 -4.31
N ALA A 313 -17.55 7.42 -3.18
CA ALA A 313 -18.51 8.50 -3.10
C ALA A 313 -17.83 9.85 -3.41
N PHE A 314 -16.68 10.12 -2.78
CA PHE A 314 -15.89 11.32 -3.01
C PHE A 314 -15.48 11.48 -4.47
N ALA A 315 -14.98 10.41 -5.12
CA ALA A 315 -14.59 10.45 -6.52
C ALA A 315 -15.78 10.73 -7.46
N ASN A 316 -16.95 10.17 -7.16
CA ASN A 316 -18.16 10.42 -7.96
C ASN A 316 -18.71 11.87 -7.81
N GLU A 317 -18.44 12.52 -6.69
CA GLU A 317 -18.84 13.92 -6.45
C GLU A 317 -17.86 14.92 -7.08
N ASP A 318 -16.64 14.52 -7.44
CA ASP A 318 -15.66 15.39 -8.09
C ASP A 318 -16.06 15.66 -9.55
N PRO A 319 -16.20 16.94 -9.97
CA PRO A 319 -16.65 17.29 -11.31
C PRO A 319 -15.73 16.75 -12.42
N GLY A 320 -14.41 16.77 -12.21
CA GLY A 320 -13.43 16.28 -13.19
C GLY A 320 -13.56 14.78 -13.40
N VAL A 321 -13.67 14.01 -12.30
CA VAL A 321 -13.87 12.56 -12.36
C VAL A 321 -15.20 12.19 -12.99
N SER A 322 -16.27 12.93 -12.66
CA SER A 322 -17.59 12.73 -13.24
C SER A 322 -17.58 12.96 -14.75
N LEU A 323 -16.86 13.98 -15.23
CA LEU A 323 -16.68 14.26 -16.66
C LEU A 323 -15.90 13.11 -17.34
N THR A 324 -14.82 12.65 -16.74
CA THR A 324 -14.04 11.50 -17.25
C THR A 324 -14.91 10.25 -17.35
N LEU A 325 -15.72 9.95 -16.32
CA LEU A 325 -16.66 8.83 -16.35
C LEU A 325 -17.70 8.95 -17.48
N ALA A 326 -18.20 10.17 -17.73
CA ALA A 326 -19.13 10.41 -18.82
C ALA A 326 -18.47 10.16 -20.20
N ASN A 327 -17.22 10.63 -20.36
CA ASN A 327 -16.45 10.41 -21.60
C ASN A 327 -16.10 8.93 -21.82
N ASP A 328 -15.72 8.19 -20.79
CA ASP A 328 -15.47 6.74 -20.87
C ASP A 328 -16.69 6.00 -21.41
N ARG A 329 -17.88 6.34 -20.93
CA ARG A 329 -19.13 5.74 -21.40
C ARG A 329 -19.45 6.08 -22.83
N LYS A 330 -19.22 7.34 -23.23
CA LYS A 330 -19.40 7.77 -24.62
C LYS A 330 -18.47 6.98 -25.54
N SER A 331 -17.21 6.81 -25.15
CA SER A 331 -16.24 6.01 -25.92
C SER A 331 -16.64 4.54 -26.02
N GLN A 332 -17.16 3.95 -24.94
CA GLN A 332 -17.67 2.58 -24.94
C GLN A 332 -18.90 2.43 -25.86
N GLN A 333 -19.82 3.38 -25.81
CA GLN A 333 -21.00 3.40 -26.70
C GLN A 333 -20.60 3.55 -28.16
N VAL A 334 -19.56 4.35 -28.47
CA VAL A 334 -19.05 4.48 -29.85
C VAL A 334 -18.46 3.16 -30.35
N LEU A 335 -17.76 2.42 -29.51
CA LEU A 335 -17.20 1.10 -29.84
C LEU A 335 -18.31 0.04 -30.05
N ASP A 336 -19.39 0.13 -29.29
CA ASP A 336 -20.55 -0.77 -29.44
C ASP A 336 -21.40 -0.43 -30.67
N PHE A 337 -21.24 0.77 -31.26
CA PHE A 337 -21.96 1.26 -32.45
C PHE A 337 -20.98 1.66 -33.56
N GLU A 338 -20.14 0.75 -34.02
CA GLU A 338 -19.29 0.99 -35.20
C GLU A 338 -20.15 1.46 -36.39
N GLY A 339 -20.03 2.73 -36.80
CA GLY A 339 -20.57 3.27 -38.04
C GLY A 339 -21.54 4.46 -37.94
N VAL A 340 -21.78 5.04 -36.74
CA VAL A 340 -22.61 6.24 -36.63
C VAL A 340 -21.71 7.47 -36.35
N PRO A 341 -21.61 8.45 -37.29
CA PRO A 341 -20.84 9.66 -37.03
C PRO A 341 -21.47 10.47 -35.87
N LEU A 342 -20.71 10.73 -34.83
CA LEU A 342 -21.10 11.66 -33.77
C LEU A 342 -20.77 13.10 -34.21
N PRO A 343 -21.64 14.09 -33.93
CA PRO A 343 -21.31 15.50 -34.16
C PRO A 343 -20.18 15.97 -33.24
N ASP A 344 -19.24 16.73 -33.79
CA ASP A 344 -18.01 17.17 -33.12
C ASP A 344 -18.18 18.21 -31.99
N ASP A 345 -19.40 18.69 -31.71
CA ASP A 345 -19.67 19.76 -30.75
C ASP A 345 -20.90 19.47 -29.87
N ILE A 346 -20.83 18.44 -29.00
CA ILE A 346 -21.89 18.21 -28.01
C ILE A 346 -21.42 18.72 -26.66
N ASP A 347 -22.14 19.69 -26.08
CA ASP A 347 -21.95 20.09 -24.69
C ASP A 347 -22.42 18.98 -23.75
N ASP A 348 -21.49 18.19 -23.25
CA ASP A 348 -21.72 17.09 -22.30
C ASP A 348 -21.62 17.53 -20.83
N SER A 349 -21.46 18.82 -20.54
CA SER A 349 -21.28 19.34 -19.17
C SER A 349 -22.45 19.01 -18.22
N TRP A 350 -23.66 18.86 -18.75
CA TRP A 350 -24.85 18.47 -18.00
C TRP A 350 -24.74 17.04 -17.39
N LYS A 351 -23.94 16.17 -17.96
CA LYS A 351 -23.73 14.78 -17.46
C LYS A 351 -23.07 14.76 -16.09
N THR A 352 -22.38 15.83 -15.70
CA THR A 352 -21.81 15.99 -14.36
C THR A 352 -22.87 16.18 -13.27
N LYS A 353 -24.07 16.60 -13.64
CA LYS A 353 -25.20 16.82 -12.73
C LYS A 353 -26.02 15.54 -12.47
N LEU A 354 -25.75 14.46 -13.19
CA LEU A 354 -26.45 13.18 -12.99
C LEU A 354 -26.10 12.55 -11.65
N VAL A 355 -27.11 12.16 -10.90
CA VAL A 355 -26.93 11.41 -9.65
C VAL A 355 -26.52 9.98 -9.96
N ARG A 356 -25.43 9.52 -9.37
CA ARG A 356 -24.80 8.24 -9.66
C ARG A 356 -24.75 7.33 -8.45
N GLY A 357 -24.66 6.03 -8.68
CA GLY A 357 -24.43 5.02 -7.66
C GLY A 357 -22.93 4.86 -7.30
N GLU A 358 -22.65 4.02 -6.34
CA GLU A 358 -21.29 3.72 -5.85
C GLU A 358 -20.34 3.20 -6.94
N ASN A 359 -20.88 2.53 -7.95
CA ASN A 359 -20.11 2.02 -9.11
C ASN A 359 -20.06 3.01 -10.29
N GLY A 360 -20.52 4.25 -10.09
CA GLY A 360 -20.60 5.27 -11.13
C GLY A 360 -21.79 5.13 -12.08
N ASP A 361 -22.69 4.16 -11.91
CA ASP A 361 -23.89 3.98 -12.74
C ASP A 361 -24.89 5.11 -12.46
N VAL A 362 -25.57 5.59 -13.51
CA VAL A 362 -26.63 6.59 -13.37
C VAL A 362 -27.80 5.95 -12.62
N LYS A 363 -28.20 6.57 -11.49
CA LYS A 363 -29.36 6.05 -10.74
C LYS A 363 -30.66 6.27 -11.54
N PRO A 364 -31.60 5.34 -11.52
CA PRO A 364 -32.91 5.50 -12.14
C PRO A 364 -33.78 6.46 -11.29
N LEU A 365 -33.51 7.76 -11.41
CA LEU A 365 -34.22 8.83 -10.71
C LEU A 365 -34.89 9.74 -11.74
N ILE A 366 -36.07 10.27 -11.40
CA ILE A 366 -36.80 11.21 -12.23
C ILE A 366 -35.94 12.43 -12.59
N THR A 367 -35.14 12.94 -11.65
CA THR A 367 -34.23 14.06 -11.89
C THR A 367 -33.19 13.74 -12.96
N ASN A 368 -32.66 12.52 -13.00
CA ASN A 368 -31.73 12.09 -14.04
C ASN A 368 -32.45 11.91 -15.39
N ALA A 369 -33.64 11.33 -15.39
CA ALA A 369 -34.45 11.18 -16.61
C ALA A 369 -34.78 12.54 -17.24
N VAL A 370 -35.15 13.52 -16.45
CA VAL A 370 -35.41 14.90 -16.92
C VAL A 370 -34.14 15.52 -17.52
N LEU A 371 -33.01 15.43 -16.82
CA LEU A 371 -31.73 15.94 -17.33
C LEU A 371 -31.33 15.29 -18.67
N ILE A 372 -31.55 13.99 -18.81
CA ILE A 372 -31.27 13.25 -20.05
C ILE A 372 -32.21 13.72 -21.17
N LEU A 373 -33.51 13.82 -20.90
CA LEU A 373 -34.49 14.26 -21.91
C LEU A 373 -34.26 15.69 -22.38
N GLU A 374 -33.82 16.57 -21.49
CA GLU A 374 -33.56 17.99 -21.81
C GLU A 374 -32.26 18.18 -22.60
N ASN A 375 -31.26 17.34 -22.39
CA ASN A 375 -29.91 17.64 -22.89
C ASN A 375 -29.37 16.61 -23.89
N GLU A 376 -29.88 15.36 -23.92
CA GLU A 376 -29.36 14.33 -24.84
C GLU A 376 -29.83 14.59 -26.29
N PRO A 377 -28.92 14.91 -27.23
CA PRO A 377 -29.28 15.26 -28.58
C PRO A 377 -30.12 14.22 -29.31
N ALA A 378 -29.88 12.95 -29.03
CA ALA A 378 -30.65 11.84 -29.64
C ALA A 378 -32.13 11.82 -29.23
N LEU A 379 -32.48 12.53 -28.13
CA LEU A 379 -33.85 12.59 -27.60
C LEU A 379 -34.57 13.91 -27.89
N GLN A 380 -33.92 14.87 -28.53
CA GLN A 380 -34.49 16.17 -28.86
C GLN A 380 -35.67 16.12 -29.83
N GLY A 381 -35.92 14.98 -30.43
CA GLY A 381 -37.07 14.76 -31.33
C GLY A 381 -38.38 14.41 -30.62
N ILE A 382 -38.39 14.29 -29.29
CA ILE A 382 -39.58 13.91 -28.49
C ILE A 382 -40.45 15.16 -28.31
N ARG A 383 -41.75 15.09 -28.71
CA ARG A 383 -42.71 16.18 -28.59
C ARG A 383 -44.07 15.70 -28.16
N TYR A 384 -44.77 16.45 -27.35
CA TYR A 384 -46.16 16.22 -27.07
C TYR A 384 -47.01 16.71 -28.24
N ASN A 385 -47.90 15.85 -28.74
CA ASN A 385 -48.86 16.21 -29.81
C ASN A 385 -50.26 16.36 -29.18
N GLU A 386 -50.70 17.61 -29.06
CA GLU A 386 -52.00 17.95 -28.46
C GLU A 386 -53.19 17.38 -29.26
N LEU A 387 -53.07 17.22 -30.59
CA LEU A 387 -54.15 16.69 -31.41
C LEU A 387 -54.42 15.21 -31.15
N ASN A 388 -53.40 14.45 -30.85
CA ASN A 388 -53.49 13.02 -30.59
C ASN A 388 -53.41 12.71 -29.09
N ASN A 389 -53.28 13.73 -28.24
CA ASN A 389 -53.10 13.57 -26.79
C ASN A 389 -52.00 12.55 -26.42
N GLY A 390 -50.86 12.65 -27.09
CA GLY A 390 -49.80 11.66 -26.95
C GLY A 390 -48.43 12.20 -27.33
N ILE A 391 -47.38 11.48 -26.89
CA ILE A 391 -46.01 11.82 -27.18
C ILE A 391 -45.58 11.24 -28.52
N GLU A 392 -45.11 12.09 -29.44
CA GLU A 392 -44.54 11.70 -30.73
C GLU A 392 -43.02 11.91 -30.73
N VAL A 393 -42.33 11.05 -31.47
CA VAL A 393 -40.90 11.18 -31.70
C VAL A 393 -40.66 11.45 -33.18
N LYS A 394 -40.03 12.61 -33.46
CA LYS A 394 -39.55 12.99 -34.76
C LYS A 394 -38.05 12.67 -34.85
N GLY A 395 -37.71 11.54 -35.47
CA GLY A 395 -36.32 11.15 -35.61
C GLY A 395 -36.08 9.68 -35.20
N LYS A 396 -34.82 9.28 -35.17
CA LYS A 396 -34.40 7.95 -34.69
C LYS A 396 -33.97 8.08 -33.24
N LEU A 397 -34.53 7.22 -32.37
CA LEU A 397 -34.03 7.05 -31.02
C LEU A 397 -32.86 6.04 -31.01
N PRO A 398 -32.05 6.05 -29.95
CA PRO A 398 -30.94 5.10 -29.78
C PRO A 398 -31.37 3.62 -29.78
N TRP A 399 -32.66 3.35 -29.63
CA TRP A 399 -33.22 1.97 -29.64
C TRP A 399 -34.23 1.77 -30.76
N PRO A 400 -34.43 0.53 -31.25
CA PRO A 400 -35.37 0.22 -32.31
C PRO A 400 -36.82 0.38 -31.83
N ARG A 401 -37.66 0.94 -32.69
CA ARG A 401 -39.07 1.16 -32.41
C ARG A 401 -39.95 0.95 -33.64
N PRO A 402 -41.17 0.41 -33.45
CA PRO A 402 -42.02 0.08 -34.58
C PRO A 402 -42.82 1.26 -35.13
N ASN A 403 -43.00 2.36 -34.41
CA ASN A 403 -43.78 3.51 -34.82
C ASN A 403 -43.31 4.85 -34.17
N LYS A 404 -43.95 5.97 -34.55
CA LYS A 404 -43.59 7.31 -34.09
C LYS A 404 -44.12 7.70 -32.71
N TYR A 405 -44.98 6.91 -32.10
CA TYR A 405 -45.56 7.23 -30.80
C TYR A 405 -44.75 6.64 -29.66
N TRP A 406 -44.55 7.43 -28.60
CA TRP A 406 -43.92 6.99 -27.36
C TRP A 406 -44.78 5.97 -26.65
N ARG A 407 -44.20 4.92 -26.08
CA ARG A 407 -44.86 3.86 -25.37
C ARG A 407 -44.17 3.53 -24.07
N ASP A 408 -44.82 2.80 -23.16
CA ASP A 408 -44.26 2.33 -21.89
C ASP A 408 -42.94 1.58 -22.05
N VAL A 409 -42.74 0.90 -23.19
CA VAL A 409 -41.47 0.24 -23.50
C VAL A 409 -40.33 1.24 -23.74
N ASP A 410 -40.63 2.43 -24.20
CA ASP A 410 -39.63 3.49 -24.40
C ASP A 410 -39.19 4.09 -23.03
N ASP A 411 -40.10 4.09 -22.03
CA ASP A 411 -39.74 4.47 -20.63
C ASP A 411 -38.69 3.54 -20.05
N ALA A 412 -38.77 2.24 -20.31
CA ALA A 412 -37.82 1.24 -19.83
C ALA A 412 -36.42 1.40 -20.45
N HIS A 413 -36.27 2.06 -21.59
CA HIS A 413 -34.97 2.40 -22.19
C HIS A 413 -34.40 3.70 -21.67
N LEU A 414 -35.22 4.54 -21.07
CA LEU A 414 -34.80 5.81 -20.45
C LEU A 414 -34.25 5.61 -19.03
N TYR A 415 -34.77 4.61 -18.31
CA TYR A 415 -34.37 4.26 -16.96
C TYR A 415 -33.27 3.18 -16.97
#